data_ac322f0ade3f4863910645aa816534e8
#
_entry.id   ac322f0ade3f4863910645aa816534e8
#
_cell.length_a   1.000
_cell.length_b   1.000
_cell.length_c   1.000
_cell.angle_alpha   90.00
_cell.angle_beta   90.00
_cell.angle_gamma   90.00
#
_symmetry.space_group_name_H-M   'P 1'
#
loop_
_entity.id
_entity.type
_entity.pdbx_description
1 polymer ?
#
loop_
_entity_poly.entity_id
_entity_poly.type
_entity_poly.pdbx_seq_one_letter_code
_entity_poly.pdbx_strand_id
1 'polypeptide(L)'
;YSDVEKGDRIHSYIAVAALHDRNYAGAIEAYDKIDELDDNMRDNYMKANYLRAYQLIRNGSYRKAIPCLKAAAYYSDKGSRFNQLSRYWLAESYYRNDDYAAARELFTELYNVSAMYGEKESSLIPYNIAYCFFKERNYQSAVKWFTEYLDQPQVKYRKEALERKADCHFISKHYKTAADAY
;
A
#
# COMPACT_ATOMS: atom_id res chain seq x y z
N TYR A 1 -12.60 2.00 -37.85
CA TYR A 1 -11.41 1.23 -37.36
C TYR A 1 -10.11 2.03 -37.54
N SER A 2 -9.82 2.57 -38.73
CA SER A 2 -8.56 3.28 -39.01
C SER A 2 -8.32 4.56 -38.19
N ASP A 3 -9.36 5.28 -37.79
CA ASP A 3 -9.22 6.55 -37.07
C ASP A 3 -9.06 6.37 -35.57
N VAL A 4 -9.64 5.30 -35.00
CA VAL A 4 -9.42 4.87 -33.60
C VAL A 4 -7.98 4.41 -33.42
N GLU A 5 -7.47 3.52 -34.28
CA GLU A 5 -6.09 3.04 -34.24
C GLU A 5 -5.06 4.17 -34.38
N LYS A 6 -5.35 5.21 -35.19
CA LYS A 6 -4.49 6.39 -35.29
C LYS A 6 -4.52 7.22 -33.99
N GLY A 7 -5.70 7.36 -33.38
CA GLY A 7 -5.90 8.04 -32.10
C GLY A 7 -5.10 7.37 -30.99
N ASP A 8 -5.20 6.06 -30.87
CA ASP A 8 -4.49 5.27 -29.88
C ASP A 8 -2.98 5.37 -30.01
N ARG A 9 -2.46 5.34 -31.25
CA ARG A 9 -1.02 5.55 -31.49
C ARG A 9 -0.56 6.94 -31.08
N ILE A 10 -1.31 7.97 -31.36
CA ILE A 10 -0.98 9.35 -30.96
C ILE A 10 -0.94 9.45 -29.43
N HIS A 11 -1.96 8.93 -28.76
CA HIS A 11 -2.02 8.94 -27.30
C HIS A 11 -0.90 8.12 -26.67
N SER A 12 -0.50 6.99 -27.27
CA SER A 12 0.66 6.21 -26.83
C SER A 12 1.96 7.01 -26.91
N TYR A 13 2.21 7.75 -28.00
CA TYR A 13 3.40 8.59 -28.12
C TYR A 13 3.39 9.74 -27.10
N ILE A 14 2.24 10.38 -26.88
CA ILE A 14 2.09 11.43 -25.86
C ILE A 14 2.39 10.86 -24.48
N ALA A 15 1.87 9.69 -24.16
CA ALA A 15 2.09 9.02 -22.89
C ALA A 15 3.57 8.70 -22.65
N VAL A 16 4.27 8.16 -23.65
CA VAL A 16 5.70 7.84 -23.57
C VAL A 16 6.52 9.12 -23.41
N ALA A 17 6.23 10.19 -24.16
CA ALA A 17 6.90 11.47 -24.00
C ALA A 17 6.71 12.03 -22.58
N ALA A 18 5.48 12.01 -22.07
CA ALA A 18 5.17 12.45 -20.72
C ALA A 18 5.91 11.64 -19.64
N LEU A 19 6.07 10.33 -19.83
CA LEU A 19 6.87 9.47 -18.95
C LEU A 19 8.35 9.90 -18.94
N HIS A 20 8.94 10.18 -20.10
CA HIS A 20 10.31 10.68 -20.18
C HIS A 20 10.49 12.01 -19.45
N ASP A 21 9.52 12.89 -19.56
CA ASP A 21 9.49 14.19 -18.88
C ASP A 21 9.12 14.10 -17.38
N ARG A 22 8.92 12.90 -16.86
CA ARG A 22 8.43 12.64 -15.49
C ARG A 22 7.08 13.28 -15.17
N ASN A 23 6.31 13.60 -16.20
CA ASN A 23 4.92 14.02 -16.07
C ASN A 23 4.00 12.81 -16.01
N TYR A 24 4.03 12.12 -14.86
CA TYR A 24 3.29 10.87 -14.70
C TYR A 24 1.76 11.06 -14.76
N ALA A 25 1.25 12.21 -14.30
CA ALA A 25 -0.16 12.54 -14.45
C ALA A 25 -0.57 12.64 -15.92
N GLY A 26 0.21 13.38 -16.73
CA GLY A 26 -0.04 13.50 -18.18
C GLY A 26 0.10 12.17 -18.91
N ALA A 27 1.03 11.30 -18.48
CA ALA A 27 1.15 9.96 -19.04
C ALA A 27 -0.09 9.11 -18.77
N ILE A 28 -0.61 9.13 -17.54
CA ILE A 28 -1.84 8.42 -17.15
C ILE A 28 -3.02 8.93 -17.99
N GLU A 29 -3.22 10.26 -18.08
CA GLU A 29 -4.30 10.85 -18.86
C GLU A 29 -4.24 10.47 -20.34
N ALA A 30 -3.05 10.30 -20.91
CA ALA A 30 -2.90 9.89 -22.29
C ALA A 30 -3.23 8.39 -22.46
N TYR A 31 -2.79 7.52 -21.54
CA TYR A 31 -3.16 6.10 -21.58
C TYR A 31 -4.65 5.87 -21.33
N ASP A 32 -5.30 6.67 -20.49
CA ASP A 32 -6.74 6.57 -20.23
C ASP A 32 -7.62 6.85 -21.46
N LYS A 33 -7.05 7.41 -22.53
CA LYS A 33 -7.72 7.67 -23.80
C LYS A 33 -7.56 6.57 -24.84
N ILE A 34 -6.81 5.50 -24.52
CA ILE A 34 -6.55 4.38 -25.40
C ILE A 34 -7.55 3.28 -25.07
N ASP A 35 -8.28 2.81 -26.08
CA ASP A 35 -9.32 1.79 -25.88
C ASP A 35 -8.72 0.42 -25.50
N GLU A 36 -7.64 0.03 -26.17
CA GLU A 36 -6.95 -1.25 -25.90
C GLU A 36 -5.45 -1.03 -25.67
N LEU A 37 -4.98 -1.34 -24.48
CA LEU A 37 -3.57 -1.29 -24.15
C LEU A 37 -2.89 -2.64 -24.53
N ASP A 38 -1.85 -2.56 -25.34
CA ASP A 38 -0.94 -3.69 -25.55
C ASP A 38 -0.05 -3.95 -24.31
N ASP A 39 0.72 -5.01 -24.31
CA ASP A 39 1.54 -5.41 -23.16
C ASP A 39 2.58 -4.34 -22.77
N ASN A 40 3.17 -3.66 -23.74
CA ASN A 40 4.14 -2.59 -23.49
C ASN A 40 3.46 -1.34 -22.91
N MET A 41 2.29 -0.98 -23.45
CA MET A 41 1.47 0.12 -22.92
C MET A 41 1.00 -0.19 -21.50
N ARG A 42 0.56 -1.42 -21.20
CA ARG A 42 0.19 -1.84 -19.84
C ARG A 42 1.34 -1.70 -18.86
N ASP A 43 2.54 -2.14 -19.24
CA ASP A 43 3.74 -2.00 -18.40
C ASP A 43 4.09 -0.51 -18.14
N ASN A 44 4.05 0.31 -19.16
CA ASN A 44 4.27 1.75 -19.03
C ASN A 44 3.17 2.45 -18.22
N TYR A 45 1.92 2.07 -18.40
CA TYR A 45 0.79 2.58 -17.62
C TYR A 45 0.90 2.19 -16.15
N MET A 46 1.26 0.95 -15.87
CA MET A 46 1.57 0.48 -14.52
C MET A 46 2.67 1.32 -13.88
N LYS A 47 3.79 1.53 -14.57
CA LYS A 47 4.93 2.34 -14.09
C LYS A 47 4.52 3.79 -13.85
N ALA A 48 3.75 4.40 -14.76
CA ALA A 48 3.24 5.76 -14.60
C ALA A 48 2.41 5.91 -13.33
N ASN A 49 1.49 4.98 -13.10
CA ASN A 49 0.63 4.95 -11.92
C ASN A 49 1.46 4.76 -10.63
N TYR A 50 2.42 3.83 -10.62
CA TYR A 50 3.28 3.61 -9.46
C TYR A 50 4.11 4.86 -9.12
N LEU A 51 4.75 5.48 -10.10
CA LEU A 51 5.57 6.67 -9.91
C LEU A 51 4.73 7.89 -9.51
N ARG A 52 3.53 8.03 -10.07
CA ARG A 52 2.58 9.08 -9.65
C ARG A 52 2.16 8.88 -8.20
N ALA A 53 1.82 7.67 -7.80
CA ALA A 53 1.49 7.35 -6.42
C ALA A 53 2.65 7.69 -5.47
N TYR A 54 3.88 7.36 -5.86
CA TYR A 54 5.07 7.70 -5.09
C TYR A 54 5.24 9.21 -4.88
N GLN A 55 5.03 10.02 -5.93
CA GLN A 55 5.03 11.49 -5.80
C GLN A 55 3.96 11.98 -4.82
N LEU A 56 2.74 11.43 -4.93
CA LEU A 56 1.61 11.83 -4.10
C LEU A 56 1.84 11.46 -2.62
N ILE A 57 2.40 10.29 -2.35
CA ILE A 57 2.75 9.83 -1.00
C ILE A 57 3.83 10.72 -0.39
N ARG A 58 4.88 11.05 -1.14
CA ARG A 58 5.91 11.98 -0.66
C ARG A 58 5.37 13.35 -0.28
N ASN A 59 4.29 13.78 -0.92
CA ASN A 59 3.60 15.03 -0.63
C ASN A 59 2.47 14.88 0.42
N GLY A 60 2.36 13.72 1.09
CA GLY A 60 1.33 13.44 2.08
C GLY A 60 -0.09 13.25 1.51
N SER A 61 -0.22 13.16 0.18
CA SER A 61 -1.52 13.05 -0.51
C SER A 61 -1.96 11.58 -0.67
N TYR A 62 -2.03 10.85 0.44
CA TYR A 62 -2.32 9.41 0.45
C TYR A 62 -3.65 9.05 -0.21
N ARG A 63 -4.71 9.82 0.05
CA ARG A 63 -6.03 9.59 -0.57
C ARG A 63 -5.97 9.63 -2.10
N LYS A 64 -5.21 10.59 -2.66
CA LYS A 64 -5.04 10.73 -4.11
C LYS A 64 -4.15 9.62 -4.71
N ALA A 65 -3.29 9.00 -3.91
CA ALA A 65 -2.44 7.90 -4.35
C ALA A 65 -3.21 6.57 -4.51
N ILE A 66 -4.33 6.38 -3.82
CA ILE A 66 -5.11 5.13 -3.82
C ILE A 66 -5.48 4.66 -5.24
N PRO A 67 -6.12 5.47 -6.11
CA PRO A 67 -6.47 5.01 -7.45
C PRO A 67 -5.24 4.63 -8.28
N CYS A 68 -4.15 5.39 -8.18
CA CYS A 68 -2.90 5.08 -8.88
C CYS A 68 -2.30 3.75 -8.39
N LEU A 69 -2.30 3.49 -7.08
CA LEU A 69 -1.79 2.23 -6.51
C LEU A 69 -2.65 1.03 -6.90
N LYS A 70 -3.97 1.21 -6.97
CA LYS A 70 -4.89 0.18 -7.46
C LYS A 70 -4.60 -0.17 -8.91
N ALA A 71 -4.42 0.83 -9.77
CA ALA A 71 -4.07 0.62 -11.17
C ALA A 71 -2.70 -0.05 -11.30
N ALA A 72 -1.68 0.40 -10.58
CA ALA A 72 -0.36 -0.21 -10.59
C ALA A 72 -0.38 -1.68 -10.14
N ALA A 73 -1.14 -2.01 -9.10
CA ALA A 73 -1.30 -3.38 -8.63
C ALA A 73 -2.08 -4.26 -9.63
N TYR A 74 -3.08 -3.70 -10.30
CA TYR A 74 -3.90 -4.41 -11.29
C TYR A 74 -3.10 -4.78 -12.55
N TYR A 75 -2.33 -3.83 -13.09
CA TYR A 75 -1.57 -4.01 -14.33
C TYR A 75 -0.21 -4.67 -14.15
N SER A 76 0.24 -4.88 -12.91
CA SER A 76 1.48 -5.61 -12.63
C SER A 76 1.25 -7.12 -12.51
N ASP A 77 2.25 -7.91 -12.87
CA ASP A 77 2.20 -9.36 -12.69
C ASP A 77 2.03 -9.72 -11.21
N LYS A 78 1.11 -10.64 -10.93
CA LYS A 78 0.86 -11.12 -9.56
C LYS A 78 2.14 -11.67 -8.95
N GLY A 79 2.47 -11.20 -7.75
CA GLY A 79 3.67 -11.60 -7.04
C GLY A 79 4.95 -10.91 -7.50
N SER A 80 4.91 -10.07 -8.54
CA SER A 80 6.06 -9.25 -8.93
C SER A 80 6.37 -8.21 -7.84
N ARG A 81 7.60 -7.68 -7.91
CA ARG A 81 8.02 -6.62 -6.99
C ARG A 81 7.11 -5.39 -7.05
N PHE A 82 6.74 -4.95 -8.25
CA PHE A 82 5.82 -3.81 -8.41
C PHE A 82 4.42 -4.11 -7.85
N ASN A 83 3.91 -5.33 -8.04
CA ASN A 83 2.63 -5.74 -7.47
C ASN A 83 2.66 -5.67 -5.94
N GLN A 84 3.68 -6.25 -5.31
CA GLN A 84 3.81 -6.27 -3.86
C GLN A 84 4.00 -4.86 -3.26
N LEU A 85 4.87 -4.04 -3.84
CA LEU A 85 5.09 -2.67 -3.39
C LEU A 85 3.85 -1.78 -3.59
N SER A 86 3.15 -1.92 -4.71
CA SER A 86 1.90 -1.18 -4.94
C SER A 86 0.84 -1.53 -3.89
N ARG A 87 0.71 -2.80 -3.56
CA ARG A 87 -0.22 -3.27 -2.52
C ARG A 87 0.19 -2.83 -1.12
N TYR A 88 1.51 -2.83 -0.81
CA TYR A 88 2.03 -2.32 0.45
C TYR A 88 1.69 -0.83 0.63
N TRP A 89 2.02 0.00 -0.35
CA TRP A 89 1.73 1.43 -0.30
C TRP A 89 0.24 1.74 -0.37
N LEU A 90 -0.56 0.88 -1.00
CA LEU A 90 -2.02 0.96 -0.96
C LEU A 90 -2.55 0.72 0.46
N ALA A 91 -2.05 -0.30 1.15
CA ALA A 91 -2.39 -0.56 2.54
C ALA A 91 -2.00 0.61 3.46
N GLU A 92 -0.78 1.15 3.28
CA GLU A 92 -0.33 2.36 4.01
C GLU A 92 -1.24 3.57 3.72
N SER A 93 -1.66 3.73 2.47
CA SER A 93 -2.56 4.82 2.07
C SER A 93 -3.94 4.68 2.70
N TYR A 94 -4.49 3.48 2.80
CA TYR A 94 -5.71 3.21 3.55
C TYR A 94 -5.55 3.53 5.02
N TYR A 95 -4.45 3.07 5.65
CA TYR A 95 -4.16 3.37 7.06
C TYR A 95 -4.13 4.87 7.33
N ARG A 96 -3.47 5.66 6.46
CA ARG A 96 -3.38 7.12 6.57
C ARG A 96 -4.70 7.85 6.31
N ASN A 97 -5.68 7.17 5.76
CA ASN A 97 -7.05 7.67 5.58
C ASN A 97 -8.05 7.03 6.55
N ASP A 98 -7.56 6.48 7.67
CA ASP A 98 -8.34 5.89 8.75
C ASP A 98 -9.17 4.65 8.35
N ASP A 99 -8.92 4.08 7.16
CA ASP A 99 -9.51 2.80 6.73
C ASP A 99 -8.62 1.63 7.20
N TYR A 100 -8.64 1.40 8.51
CA TYR A 100 -7.78 0.41 9.16
C TYR A 100 -8.13 -1.01 8.77
N ALA A 101 -9.39 -1.30 8.49
CA ALA A 101 -9.85 -2.62 8.08
C ALA A 101 -9.28 -3.01 6.71
N ALA A 102 -9.41 -2.13 5.69
CA ALA A 102 -8.85 -2.36 4.36
C ALA A 102 -7.31 -2.43 4.39
N ALA A 103 -6.66 -1.57 5.19
CA ALA A 103 -5.21 -1.60 5.38
C ALA A 103 -4.75 -2.94 5.97
N ARG A 104 -5.40 -3.40 7.03
CA ARG A 104 -5.09 -4.65 7.73
C ARG A 104 -5.26 -5.87 6.83
N GLU A 105 -6.33 -5.92 6.04
CA GLU A 105 -6.57 -7.00 5.09
C GLU A 105 -5.41 -7.14 4.10
N LEU A 106 -5.03 -6.04 3.44
CA LEU A 106 -3.91 -6.04 2.49
C LEU A 106 -2.56 -6.36 3.14
N PHE A 107 -2.27 -5.81 4.32
CA PHE A 107 -1.03 -6.15 5.03
C PHE A 107 -1.00 -7.63 5.43
N THR A 108 -2.12 -8.21 5.85
CA THR A 108 -2.21 -9.64 6.21
C THR A 108 -2.00 -10.53 4.99
N GLU A 109 -2.58 -10.17 3.85
CA GLU A 109 -2.31 -10.88 2.59
C GLU A 109 -0.83 -10.82 2.21
N LEU A 110 -0.19 -9.64 2.33
CA LEU A 110 1.22 -9.46 2.03
C LEU A 110 2.13 -10.24 2.99
N TYR A 111 1.78 -10.31 4.27
CA TYR A 111 2.52 -11.07 5.27
C TYR A 111 2.63 -12.56 4.92
N ASN A 112 1.58 -13.12 4.31
CA ASN A 112 1.53 -14.52 3.90
C ASN A 112 2.25 -14.82 2.59
N VAL A 113 2.80 -13.80 1.91
CA VAL A 113 3.46 -13.96 0.61
C VAL A 113 4.98 -13.87 0.76
N SER A 114 5.67 -14.94 0.39
CA SER A 114 7.14 -15.01 0.45
C SER A 114 7.87 -14.06 -0.52
N ALA A 115 7.18 -13.45 -1.48
CA ALA A 115 7.79 -12.62 -2.53
C ALA A 115 8.35 -11.27 -2.05
N MET A 116 7.94 -10.79 -0.87
CA MET A 116 8.52 -9.57 -0.25
C MET A 116 9.80 -9.83 0.56
N TYR A 117 10.32 -11.04 0.54
CA TYR A 117 11.55 -11.37 1.23
C TYR A 117 12.72 -10.51 0.70
N GLY A 118 13.34 -9.75 1.60
CA GLY A 118 14.46 -8.86 1.29
C GLY A 118 14.08 -7.39 1.01
N GLU A 119 12.81 -7.05 0.88
CA GLU A 119 12.38 -5.65 0.83
C GLU A 119 12.28 -5.07 2.25
N LYS A 120 12.66 -3.81 2.41
CA LYS A 120 12.62 -3.13 3.73
C LYS A 120 11.20 -3.07 4.30
N GLU A 121 10.22 -2.98 3.42
CA GLU A 121 8.80 -2.94 3.74
C GLU A 121 8.31 -4.24 4.39
N SER A 122 8.86 -5.39 4.01
CA SER A 122 8.43 -6.70 4.54
C SER A 122 8.60 -6.80 6.05
N SER A 123 9.69 -6.25 6.57
CA SER A 123 9.96 -6.25 8.01
C SER A 123 8.98 -5.41 8.84
N LEU A 124 8.31 -4.44 8.20
CA LEU A 124 7.35 -3.56 8.85
C LEU A 124 5.91 -4.08 8.81
N ILE A 125 5.62 -5.11 8.03
CA ILE A 125 4.24 -5.60 7.88
C ILE A 125 3.60 -6.00 9.21
N PRO A 126 4.25 -6.81 10.10
CA PRO A 126 3.66 -7.14 11.39
C PRO A 126 3.40 -5.90 12.27
N TYR A 127 4.29 -4.91 12.23
CA TYR A 127 4.12 -3.64 12.92
C TYR A 127 2.90 -2.86 12.40
N ASN A 128 2.74 -2.79 11.09
CA ASN A 128 1.61 -2.10 10.46
C ASN A 128 0.27 -2.80 10.78
N ILE A 129 0.24 -4.14 10.77
CA ILE A 129 -0.95 -4.91 11.18
C ILE A 129 -1.28 -4.65 12.65
N ALA A 130 -0.27 -4.63 13.52
CA ALA A 130 -0.45 -4.34 14.94
C ALA A 130 -1.10 -2.97 15.16
N TYR A 131 -0.65 -1.96 14.42
CA TYR A 131 -1.22 -0.62 14.49
C TYR A 131 -2.65 -0.55 13.94
N CYS A 132 -2.99 -1.29 12.88
CA CYS A 132 -4.38 -1.38 12.42
C CYS A 132 -5.27 -1.90 13.55
N PHE A 133 -4.91 -3.02 14.18
CA PHE A 133 -5.67 -3.57 15.32
C PHE A 133 -5.72 -2.60 16.51
N PHE A 134 -4.63 -1.89 16.80
CA PHE A 134 -4.61 -0.89 17.86
C PHE A 134 -5.62 0.24 17.60
N LYS A 135 -5.67 0.74 16.37
CA LYS A 135 -6.63 1.78 15.95
C LYS A 135 -8.08 1.29 15.97
N GLU A 136 -8.29 0.02 15.61
CA GLU A 136 -9.59 -0.66 15.71
C GLU A 136 -9.97 -1.01 17.16
N ARG A 137 -9.13 -0.68 18.14
CA ARG A 137 -9.27 -1.01 19.58
C ARG A 137 -9.30 -2.50 19.87
N ASN A 138 -8.81 -3.34 18.96
CA ASN A 138 -8.60 -4.75 19.18
C ASN A 138 -7.20 -4.98 19.80
N TYR A 139 -7.08 -4.63 21.07
CA TYR A 139 -5.79 -4.63 21.76
C TYR A 139 -5.19 -6.02 21.92
N GLN A 140 -6.02 -7.06 22.03
CA GLN A 140 -5.54 -8.44 22.13
C GLN A 140 -4.82 -8.87 20.85
N SER A 141 -5.40 -8.58 19.69
CA SER A 141 -4.75 -8.87 18.40
C SER A 141 -3.55 -7.95 18.16
N ALA A 142 -3.62 -6.69 18.57
CA ALA A 142 -2.49 -5.75 18.48
C ALA A 142 -1.26 -6.27 19.25
N VAL A 143 -1.44 -6.78 20.49
CA VAL A 143 -0.37 -7.39 21.30
C VAL A 143 0.30 -8.55 20.57
N LYS A 144 -0.48 -9.43 19.93
CA LYS A 144 0.08 -10.57 19.18
C LYS A 144 0.99 -10.09 18.05
N TRP A 145 0.53 -9.13 17.27
CA TRP A 145 1.27 -8.61 16.11
C TRP A 145 2.46 -7.73 16.50
N PHE A 146 2.38 -6.96 17.59
CA PHE A 146 3.56 -6.28 18.15
C PHE A 146 4.60 -7.28 18.65
N THR A 147 4.18 -8.42 19.25
CA THR A 147 5.08 -9.47 19.64
C THR A 147 5.78 -10.08 18.43
N GLU A 148 5.01 -10.44 17.39
CA GLU A 148 5.54 -10.96 16.12
C GLU A 148 6.58 -10.01 15.51
N TYR A 149 6.32 -8.70 15.53
CA TYR A 149 7.28 -7.71 15.08
C TYR A 149 8.57 -7.70 15.93
N LEU A 150 8.42 -7.73 17.26
CA LEU A 150 9.53 -7.64 18.20
C LEU A 150 10.43 -8.89 18.23
N ASP A 151 9.91 -10.04 17.82
CA ASP A 151 10.64 -11.31 17.72
C ASP A 151 11.59 -11.36 16.52
N GLN A 152 11.49 -10.41 15.59
CA GLN A 152 12.44 -10.27 14.49
C GLN A 152 13.81 -9.82 15.00
N PRO A 153 14.92 -10.30 14.41
CA PRO A 153 16.28 -10.06 14.93
C PRO A 153 16.70 -8.59 14.93
N GLN A 154 16.19 -7.80 13.97
CA GLN A 154 16.47 -6.36 13.89
C GLN A 154 15.19 -5.60 13.52
N VAL A 155 14.69 -4.80 14.45
CA VAL A 155 13.48 -4.00 14.26
C VAL A 155 13.75 -2.51 14.46
N LYS A 156 13.32 -1.72 13.49
CA LYS A 156 13.55 -0.26 13.45
C LYS A 156 12.83 0.48 14.59
N TYR A 157 11.61 0.07 14.89
CA TYR A 157 10.71 0.76 15.84
C TYR A 157 10.51 -0.03 17.13
N ARG A 158 11.60 -0.65 17.66
CA ARG A 158 11.53 -1.51 18.84
C ARG A 158 10.93 -0.81 20.06
N LYS A 159 11.42 0.38 20.38
CA LYS A 159 10.96 1.15 21.55
C LYS A 159 9.47 1.45 21.45
N GLU A 160 9.05 2.01 20.32
CA GLU A 160 7.65 2.36 20.07
C GLU A 160 6.72 1.15 20.11
N ALA A 161 7.14 0.01 19.52
CA ALA A 161 6.36 -1.22 19.55
C ALA A 161 6.19 -1.76 20.98
N LEU A 162 7.23 -1.68 21.82
CA LEU A 162 7.16 -2.05 23.24
C LEU A 162 6.20 -1.14 24.02
N GLU A 163 6.26 0.18 23.79
CA GLU A 163 5.36 1.14 24.41
C GLU A 163 3.90 0.87 24.02
N ARG A 164 3.62 0.69 22.72
CA ARG A 164 2.26 0.38 22.27
C ARG A 164 1.74 -0.96 22.79
N LYS A 165 2.62 -1.97 22.88
CA LYS A 165 2.26 -3.26 23.49
C LYS A 165 1.90 -3.09 24.97
N ALA A 166 2.66 -2.29 25.71
CA ALA A 166 2.38 -1.97 27.10
C ALA A 166 1.05 -1.22 27.26
N ASP A 167 0.78 -0.23 26.39
CA ASP A 167 -0.50 0.48 26.37
C ASP A 167 -1.68 -0.47 26.14
N CYS A 168 -1.54 -1.43 25.21
CA CYS A 168 -2.57 -2.43 24.96
C CYS A 168 -2.91 -3.24 26.22
N HIS A 169 -1.88 -3.68 26.95
CA HIS A 169 -2.07 -4.41 28.19
C HIS A 169 -2.74 -3.56 29.28
N PHE A 170 -2.29 -2.34 29.43
CA PHE A 170 -2.85 -1.39 30.41
C PHE A 170 -4.34 -1.13 30.15
N ILE A 171 -4.69 -0.80 28.92
CA ILE A 171 -6.08 -0.51 28.53
C ILE A 171 -6.96 -1.77 28.71
N SER A 172 -6.47 -2.96 28.32
CA SER A 172 -7.20 -4.21 28.45
C SER A 172 -7.49 -4.58 29.92
N LYS A 173 -6.56 -4.29 30.83
CA LYS A 173 -6.75 -4.53 32.27
C LYS A 173 -7.80 -3.59 32.86
N HIS A 174 -7.79 -2.32 32.48
CA HIS A 174 -8.77 -1.35 32.98
C HIS A 174 -10.21 -1.64 32.49
N TYR A 175 -10.37 -2.03 31.23
CA TYR A 175 -11.68 -2.42 30.71
C TYR A 175 -12.22 -3.68 31.41
N LYS A 176 -11.35 -4.62 31.74
CA LYS A 176 -11.74 -5.84 32.43
C LYS A 176 -12.18 -5.56 33.88
N THR A 177 -11.40 -4.74 34.62
CA THR A 177 -11.77 -4.34 35.98
C THR A 177 -13.00 -3.44 36.04
N ALA A 178 -13.25 -2.62 35.02
CA ALA A 178 -14.47 -1.83 34.92
C ALA A 178 -15.69 -2.72 34.64
N ALA A 179 -15.56 -3.72 33.75
CA ALA A 179 -16.65 -4.66 33.45
C ALA A 179 -17.00 -5.58 34.64
N ASP A 180 -15.99 -5.96 35.45
CA ASP A 180 -16.19 -6.78 36.68
C ASP A 180 -16.77 -5.96 37.84
N ALA A 181 -16.79 -4.62 37.75
CA ALA A 181 -17.33 -3.70 38.76
C ALA A 181 -18.80 -3.25 38.48
N TYR A 182 -19.36 -3.60 37.36
CA TYR A 182 -20.77 -3.35 36.98
C TYR A 182 -21.59 -4.64 36.99
#